data_977383d7a18da2fa3849cae92a28f31f
#
_entry.id   977383d7a18da2fa3849cae92a28f31f
#
_cell.length_a   1.000
_cell.length_b   1.000
_cell.length_c   1.000
_cell.angle_alpha   90.00
_cell.angle_beta   90.00
_cell.angle_gamma   90.00
#
_symmetry.space_group_name_H-M   'P 1'
#
loop_
_entity.id
_entity.type
_entity.pdbx_description
1 polymer ?
#
loop_
_entity_poly.entity_id
_entity_poly.type
_entity_poly.pdbx_seq_one_letter_code
_entity_poly.pdbx_strand_id
1 'polypeptide(L)'
;MTFLNATLIFGVAAAAVPIALHLLARREPRKVVFPSVGFLVQRFETNRSRLRVRRWWLLALRIAALALLALALARPAIHQSLSVTWLTIGLIAAFGIILLVMASVAIARGPSRSVAYGLAAAALVALLGAGIWGTLTYATGPAPSIDSIEPVAIAIVLDNSPTSAWHTADDDRISRMKDLATWMVTRLPRTSRIAVIDRSAQVATFSLDASSAVSKIDQLEPLEVIRPIASRLEAAAQLVRTSDLPNRQVLLITDLSQATWAQATRAQATRGNASEAGLASLWTNDPAVSLTVFDLGDFDGLNRSLSLPQLADKTPPRETPLAVTTTLSLASSEAGSSQSVTAELEMYENDPALPVLRDGMIKRPNLRSVDRASVRVAAGGSSQLLLTIPALPIGTHHGRIRLVGSDAMPLDDTRYFSVQVLPPSQVLLVGDEPDDARVIAEAIVATAGMSDEANAEFTVDRIGYSDLAVVR
;
A
#
# COMPACT_ATOMS: atom_id res chain seq x y z
N MET A 1 3.05 18.13 -20.39
CA MET A 1 3.08 19.61 -20.54
C MET A 1 1.78 20.03 -21.21
N THR A 2 0.92 20.70 -20.48
CA THR A 2 -0.28 21.34 -21.04
C THR A 2 0.00 22.83 -21.13
N PHE A 3 -0.37 23.46 -22.25
CA PHE A 3 -0.24 24.90 -22.42
C PHE A 3 -1.61 25.53 -22.18
N LEU A 4 -1.70 26.50 -21.28
CA LEU A 4 -2.96 27.21 -21.03
C LEU A 4 -3.46 27.94 -22.28
N ASN A 5 -2.55 28.40 -23.13
CA ASN A 5 -2.84 29.08 -24.38
C ASN A 5 -2.02 28.47 -25.54
N ALA A 6 -2.37 27.26 -25.98
CA ALA A 6 -1.64 26.53 -27.02
C ALA A 6 -1.54 27.32 -28.35
N THR A 7 -2.52 28.15 -28.66
CA THR A 7 -2.52 29.01 -29.87
C THR A 7 -1.41 30.06 -29.87
N LEU A 8 -0.93 30.50 -28.70
CA LEU A 8 0.16 31.46 -28.59
C LEU A 8 1.56 30.88 -28.87
N ILE A 9 1.70 29.56 -28.95
CA ILE A 9 2.93 28.91 -29.41
C ILE A 9 3.22 29.29 -30.86
N PHE A 10 2.18 29.52 -31.68
CA PHE A 10 2.35 30.03 -33.05
C PHE A 10 2.97 31.44 -33.07
N GLY A 11 2.98 32.17 -31.96
CA GLY A 11 3.73 33.42 -31.80
C GLY A 11 5.25 33.27 -31.97
N VAL A 12 5.78 32.04 -31.81
CA VAL A 12 7.18 31.73 -32.14
C VAL A 12 7.46 31.94 -33.64
N ALA A 13 6.45 31.77 -34.51
CA ALA A 13 6.58 32.06 -35.93
C ALA A 13 6.88 33.55 -36.21
N ALA A 14 6.53 34.46 -35.29
CA ALA A 14 6.92 35.87 -35.37
C ALA A 14 8.45 36.09 -35.31
N ALA A 15 9.22 35.10 -34.80
CA ALA A 15 10.68 35.08 -34.82
C ALA A 15 11.23 34.99 -36.27
N ALA A 16 10.42 34.57 -37.27
CA ALA A 16 10.78 34.57 -38.68
C ALA A 16 10.85 36.02 -39.24
N VAL A 17 10.14 37.00 -38.64
CA VAL A 17 10.12 38.39 -39.13
C VAL A 17 11.51 39.07 -39.05
N PRO A 18 12.26 39.01 -37.94
CA PRO A 18 13.63 39.56 -37.93
C PRO A 18 14.56 38.87 -38.91
N ILE A 19 14.36 37.57 -39.18
CA ILE A 19 15.17 36.80 -40.15
C ILE A 19 14.84 37.32 -41.56
N ALA A 20 13.56 37.43 -41.91
CA ALA A 20 13.10 37.91 -43.20
C ALA A 20 13.57 39.34 -43.48
N LEU A 21 13.41 40.23 -42.48
CA LEU A 21 13.90 41.62 -42.57
C LEU A 21 15.42 41.67 -42.72
N HIS A 22 16.19 40.82 -42.03
CA HIS A 22 17.65 40.75 -42.16
C HIS A 22 18.09 40.29 -43.57
N LEU A 23 17.35 39.37 -44.17
CA LEU A 23 17.61 38.85 -45.53
C LEU A 23 17.21 39.89 -46.61
N LEU A 24 16.03 40.52 -46.46
CA LEU A 24 15.56 41.52 -47.40
C LEU A 24 16.36 42.84 -47.36
N ALA A 25 16.85 43.20 -46.15
CA ALA A 25 17.66 44.44 -45.98
C ALA A 25 19.10 44.32 -46.49
N ARG A 26 19.49 43.18 -47.05
CA ARG A 26 20.78 42.97 -47.74
C ARG A 26 20.80 43.74 -49.04
N ARG A 27 20.90 45.09 -49.02
CA ARG A 27 21.23 45.87 -50.18
C ARG A 27 22.74 45.78 -50.39
N GLU A 28 23.12 45.27 -51.57
CA GLU A 28 24.53 45.31 -51.96
C GLU A 28 24.91 46.75 -52.22
N PRO A 29 25.95 47.29 -51.53
CA PRO A 29 26.44 48.63 -51.83
C PRO A 29 27.04 48.66 -53.23
N ARG A 30 26.63 49.64 -54.06
CA ARG A 30 27.24 49.88 -55.38
C ARG A 30 28.75 50.12 -55.15
N LYS A 31 29.55 49.30 -55.81
CA LYS A 31 30.99 49.45 -55.80
C LYS A 31 31.32 50.69 -56.69
N VAL A 32 31.69 51.77 -56.07
CA VAL A 32 32.28 52.93 -56.72
C VAL A 32 33.81 52.79 -56.51
N VAL A 33 34.50 52.64 -57.61
CA VAL A 33 35.97 52.53 -57.61
C VAL A 33 36.56 53.92 -57.61
N PHE A 34 37.13 54.30 -56.44
CA PHE A 34 37.95 55.51 -56.29
C PHE A 34 39.42 55.11 -56.36
N PRO A 35 40.23 55.67 -57.32
CA PRO A 35 41.60 55.27 -57.54
C PRO A 35 42.58 55.54 -56.39
N SER A 36 42.29 56.50 -55.52
CA SER A 36 43.25 56.99 -54.46
C SER A 36 43.13 56.28 -53.10
N VAL A 37 42.33 55.20 -52.97
CA VAL A 37 42.03 54.58 -51.63
C VAL A 37 42.83 53.28 -51.39
N GLY A 38 43.83 52.96 -52.23
CA GLY A 38 44.58 51.72 -52.11
C GLY A 38 45.28 51.49 -50.76
N PHE A 39 45.68 52.56 -50.11
CA PHE A 39 46.40 52.50 -48.80
C PHE A 39 45.47 52.30 -47.59
N LEU A 40 44.20 52.48 -47.70
CA LEU A 40 43.21 52.34 -46.62
C LEU A 40 42.56 50.92 -46.57
N VAL A 41 42.71 50.13 -47.62
CA VAL A 41 42.05 48.83 -47.74
C VAL A 41 42.52 47.81 -46.71
N GLN A 42 43.83 47.88 -46.35
CA GLN A 42 44.43 46.92 -45.44
C GLN A 42 43.94 47.03 -43.98
N ARG A 43 43.46 48.19 -43.52
CA ARG A 43 42.87 48.40 -42.18
C ARG A 43 41.37 48.09 -42.13
N PHE A 44 40.69 48.08 -43.24
CA PHE A 44 39.24 47.80 -43.29
C PHE A 44 38.87 46.30 -43.22
N GLU A 45 39.74 45.41 -43.64
CA GLU A 45 39.46 43.96 -43.65
C GLU A 45 39.38 43.40 -42.24
N THR A 46 40.21 43.85 -41.30
CA THR A 46 40.20 43.40 -39.88
C THR A 46 38.94 43.85 -39.14
N ASN A 47 38.31 44.93 -39.53
CA ASN A 47 37.13 45.47 -38.86
C ASN A 47 35.81 44.91 -39.40
N ARG A 48 35.83 44.39 -40.69
CA ARG A 48 34.65 43.78 -41.34
C ARG A 48 34.20 42.49 -40.66
N SER A 49 35.12 41.70 -40.18
CA SER A 49 34.82 40.44 -39.49
C SER A 49 34.17 40.69 -38.14
N ARG A 50 34.65 41.67 -37.36
CA ARG A 50 34.07 42.07 -36.06
C ARG A 50 32.66 42.66 -36.16
N LEU A 51 32.38 43.46 -37.19
CA LEU A 51 31.06 44.04 -37.44
C LEU A 51 30.04 42.97 -37.92
N ARG A 52 30.49 41.97 -38.66
CA ARG A 52 29.65 40.87 -39.14
C ARG A 52 29.20 39.97 -37.97
N VAL A 53 30.11 39.61 -37.05
CA VAL A 53 29.81 38.85 -35.85
C VAL A 53 28.84 39.62 -34.93
N ARG A 54 29.03 40.93 -34.72
CA ARG A 54 28.13 41.79 -33.92
C ARG A 54 26.70 41.82 -34.47
N ARG A 55 26.52 41.86 -35.81
CA ARG A 55 25.20 41.85 -36.45
C ARG A 55 24.48 40.50 -36.28
N TRP A 56 25.20 39.38 -36.32
CA TRP A 56 24.63 38.05 -36.08
C TRP A 56 24.21 37.87 -34.63
N TRP A 57 24.99 38.40 -33.70
CA TRP A 57 24.63 38.39 -32.26
C TRP A 57 23.38 39.19 -31.97
N LEU A 58 23.24 40.37 -32.54
CA LEU A 58 22.04 41.21 -32.40
C LEU A 58 20.81 40.51 -33.01
N LEU A 59 20.95 39.83 -34.12
CA LEU A 59 19.89 39.03 -34.71
C LEU A 59 19.47 37.88 -33.80
N ALA A 60 20.43 37.11 -33.33
CA ALA A 60 20.19 36.00 -32.42
C ALA A 60 19.50 36.46 -31.13
N LEU A 61 19.91 37.57 -30.55
CA LEU A 61 19.27 38.14 -29.35
C LEU A 61 17.83 38.57 -29.60
N ARG A 62 17.53 39.15 -30.77
CA ARG A 62 16.15 39.55 -31.14
C ARG A 62 15.24 38.29 -31.32
N ILE A 63 15.76 37.27 -31.97
CA ILE A 63 15.04 35.99 -32.15
C ILE A 63 14.78 35.36 -30.79
N ALA A 64 15.78 35.28 -29.92
CA ALA A 64 15.66 34.72 -28.58
C ALA A 64 14.67 35.53 -27.72
N ALA A 65 14.68 36.84 -27.76
CA ALA A 65 13.73 37.68 -27.03
C ALA A 65 12.28 37.45 -27.47
N LEU A 66 12.01 37.34 -28.78
CA LEU A 66 10.67 37.07 -29.29
C LEU A 66 10.21 35.62 -28.94
N ALA A 67 11.11 34.67 -29.04
CA ALA A 67 10.82 33.27 -28.66
C ALA A 67 10.50 33.16 -27.17
N LEU A 68 11.29 33.78 -26.29
CA LEU A 68 11.04 33.82 -24.84
C LEU A 68 9.74 34.54 -24.50
N LEU A 69 9.42 35.63 -25.18
CA LEU A 69 8.16 36.36 -25.01
C LEU A 69 6.96 35.46 -25.38
N ALA A 70 7.03 34.80 -26.53
CA ALA A 70 5.98 33.86 -26.98
C ALA A 70 5.82 32.70 -25.98
N LEU A 71 6.92 32.16 -25.46
CA LEU A 71 6.91 31.09 -24.46
C LEU A 71 6.31 31.57 -23.14
N ALA A 72 6.64 32.79 -22.69
CA ALA A 72 6.09 33.37 -21.48
C ALA A 72 4.58 33.60 -21.58
N LEU A 73 4.09 34.06 -22.75
CA LEU A 73 2.65 34.22 -23.03
C LEU A 73 1.91 32.90 -23.14
N ALA A 74 2.54 31.86 -23.66
CA ALA A 74 1.95 30.53 -23.78
C ALA A 74 1.72 29.85 -22.39
N ARG A 75 2.32 30.37 -21.31
CA ARG A 75 2.19 29.86 -19.94
C ARG A 75 2.23 28.32 -19.87
N PRO A 76 3.40 27.69 -20.05
CA PRO A 76 3.49 26.24 -19.94
C PRO A 76 3.14 25.83 -18.49
N ALA A 77 2.04 25.11 -18.31
CA ALA A 77 1.69 24.51 -17.04
C ALA A 77 2.45 23.19 -16.89
N ILE A 78 3.41 23.18 -15.97
CA ILE A 78 4.19 21.99 -15.63
C ILE A 78 3.57 21.40 -14.38
N HIS A 79 2.80 20.31 -14.54
CA HIS A 79 1.99 19.68 -13.49
C HIS A 79 2.77 18.78 -12.51
N GLN A 80 4.10 18.66 -12.65
CA GLN A 80 4.89 17.80 -11.77
C GLN A 80 6.16 18.54 -11.29
N SER A 81 6.36 18.55 -9.98
CA SER A 81 7.55 19.11 -9.33
C SER A 81 8.86 18.53 -9.87
N LEU A 82 8.88 17.24 -10.22
CA LEU A 82 9.99 16.54 -10.86
C LEU A 82 10.41 17.16 -12.20
N SER A 83 9.46 17.55 -13.04
CA SER A 83 9.76 18.11 -14.36
C SER A 83 10.39 19.50 -14.25
N VAL A 84 10.03 20.30 -13.23
CA VAL A 84 10.64 21.61 -12.98
C VAL A 84 12.09 21.44 -12.53
N THR A 85 12.36 20.51 -11.62
CA THR A 85 13.73 20.25 -11.13
C THR A 85 14.65 19.75 -12.25
N TRP A 86 14.20 18.80 -13.07
CA TRP A 86 14.96 18.32 -14.22
C TRP A 86 15.15 19.40 -15.30
N LEU A 87 14.18 20.29 -15.48
CA LEU A 87 14.27 21.41 -16.41
C LEU A 87 15.30 22.43 -15.92
N THR A 88 15.36 22.74 -14.63
CA THR A 88 16.37 23.65 -14.06
C THR A 88 17.77 23.04 -14.15
N ILE A 89 17.95 21.75 -13.86
CA ILE A 89 19.22 21.02 -14.03
C ILE A 89 19.65 21.06 -15.50
N GLY A 90 18.73 20.81 -16.43
CA GLY A 90 18.97 20.90 -17.86
C GLY A 90 19.40 22.28 -18.34
N LEU A 91 18.78 23.35 -17.82
CA LEU A 91 19.16 24.73 -18.13
C LEU A 91 20.55 25.07 -17.62
N ILE A 92 20.91 24.67 -16.40
CA ILE A 92 22.25 24.89 -15.83
C ILE A 92 23.30 24.12 -16.64
N ALA A 93 23.01 22.88 -17.03
CA ALA A 93 23.88 22.07 -17.88
C ALA A 93 24.07 22.72 -19.27
N ALA A 94 22.99 23.16 -19.91
CA ALA A 94 23.04 23.86 -21.19
C ALA A 94 23.87 25.15 -21.11
N PHE A 95 23.71 25.92 -20.03
CA PHE A 95 24.52 27.12 -19.77
C PHE A 95 25.99 26.78 -19.61
N GLY A 96 26.32 25.70 -18.88
CA GLY A 96 27.68 25.20 -18.74
C GLY A 96 28.31 24.79 -20.10
N ILE A 97 27.55 24.13 -20.97
CA ILE A 97 27.98 23.78 -22.33
C ILE A 97 28.26 25.04 -23.16
N ILE A 98 27.40 26.04 -23.10
CA ILE A 98 27.61 27.32 -23.82
C ILE A 98 28.89 28.01 -23.37
N LEU A 99 29.15 28.06 -22.04
CA LEU A 99 30.40 28.60 -21.51
C LEU A 99 31.62 27.84 -21.98
N LEU A 100 31.53 26.52 -22.08
CA LEU A 100 32.60 25.67 -22.54
C LEU A 100 32.94 25.91 -24.04
N VAL A 101 31.91 26.06 -24.87
CA VAL A 101 32.03 26.44 -26.28
C VAL A 101 32.66 27.85 -26.39
N MET A 102 32.24 28.81 -25.56
CA MET A 102 32.85 30.13 -25.56
C MET A 102 34.31 30.10 -25.12
N ALA A 103 34.66 29.30 -24.13
CA ALA A 103 36.06 29.09 -23.70
C ALA A 103 36.90 28.50 -24.83
N SER A 104 36.44 27.49 -25.54
CA SER A 104 37.15 26.86 -26.67
C SER A 104 37.36 27.85 -27.82
N VAL A 105 36.37 28.67 -28.14
CA VAL A 105 36.48 29.74 -29.16
C VAL A 105 37.46 30.82 -28.71
N ALA A 106 37.48 31.17 -27.40
CA ALA A 106 38.42 32.12 -26.83
C ALA A 106 39.86 31.61 -26.94
N ILE A 107 40.12 30.34 -26.66
CA ILE A 107 41.44 29.69 -26.82
C ILE A 107 41.87 29.73 -28.29
N ALA A 108 40.99 29.38 -29.21
CA ALA A 108 41.28 29.30 -30.66
C ALA A 108 41.57 30.69 -31.28
N ARG A 109 41.01 31.79 -30.72
CA ARG A 109 41.17 33.15 -31.30
C ARG A 109 42.21 34.01 -30.60
N GLY A 110 42.91 33.49 -29.57
CA GLY A 110 44.02 34.18 -28.90
C GLY A 110 43.68 35.44 -28.06
N PRO A 111 42.47 35.60 -27.46
CA PRO A 111 42.29 36.59 -26.42
C PRO A 111 43.10 36.19 -25.17
N SER A 112 43.22 37.10 -24.19
CA SER A 112 43.98 36.87 -22.98
C SER A 112 43.67 35.49 -22.36
N ARG A 113 44.72 34.66 -22.11
CA ARG A 113 44.55 33.30 -21.54
C ARG A 113 43.74 33.30 -20.24
N SER A 114 43.78 34.39 -19.46
CA SER A 114 43.00 34.55 -18.25
C SER A 114 41.47 34.50 -18.46
N VAL A 115 40.96 35.09 -19.52
CA VAL A 115 39.54 35.07 -19.85
C VAL A 115 39.09 33.69 -20.27
N ALA A 116 39.89 32.97 -21.06
CA ALA A 116 39.61 31.64 -21.50
C ALA A 116 39.57 30.63 -20.31
N TYR A 117 40.53 30.71 -19.39
CA TYR A 117 40.53 29.89 -18.17
C TYR A 117 39.38 30.24 -17.21
N GLY A 118 39.01 31.50 -17.08
CA GLY A 118 37.84 31.93 -16.29
C GLY A 118 36.54 31.33 -16.81
N LEU A 119 36.33 31.37 -18.14
CA LEU A 119 35.18 30.76 -18.78
C LEU A 119 35.13 29.22 -18.64
N ALA A 120 36.29 28.60 -18.76
CA ALA A 120 36.41 27.14 -18.60
C ALA A 120 36.13 26.71 -17.13
N ALA A 121 36.62 27.45 -16.15
CA ALA A 121 36.33 27.22 -14.74
C ALA A 121 34.85 27.39 -14.41
N ALA A 122 34.20 28.46 -14.91
CA ALA A 122 32.79 28.68 -14.73
C ALA A 122 31.93 27.57 -15.39
N ALA A 123 32.32 27.08 -16.57
CA ALA A 123 31.68 25.96 -17.24
C ALA A 123 31.77 24.69 -16.42
N LEU A 124 32.98 24.41 -15.87
CA LEU A 124 33.20 23.23 -15.02
C LEU A 124 32.32 23.25 -13.77
N VAL A 125 32.24 24.40 -13.08
CA VAL A 125 31.41 24.57 -11.88
C VAL A 125 29.93 24.35 -12.22
N ALA A 126 29.44 24.92 -13.32
CA ALA A 126 28.04 24.74 -13.74
C ALA A 126 27.70 23.27 -14.09
N LEU A 127 28.60 22.58 -14.82
CA LEU A 127 28.38 21.18 -15.19
C LEU A 127 28.50 20.22 -14.00
N LEU A 128 29.47 20.43 -13.11
CA LEU A 128 29.60 19.65 -11.86
C LEU A 128 28.39 19.89 -10.95
N GLY A 129 27.97 21.14 -10.79
CA GLY A 129 26.80 21.49 -9.99
C GLY A 129 25.52 20.84 -10.53
N ALA A 130 25.29 20.89 -11.83
CA ALA A 130 24.17 20.20 -12.48
C ALA A 130 24.25 18.66 -12.30
N GLY A 131 25.43 18.09 -12.42
CA GLY A 131 25.65 16.64 -12.23
C GLY A 131 25.39 16.20 -10.80
N ILE A 132 25.95 16.89 -9.80
CA ILE A 132 25.76 16.60 -8.37
C ILE A 132 24.28 16.76 -7.99
N TRP A 133 23.62 17.85 -8.45
CA TRP A 133 22.21 18.04 -8.16
C TRP A 133 21.33 16.97 -8.84
N GLY A 134 21.66 16.58 -10.08
CA GLY A 134 20.96 15.50 -10.80
C GLY A 134 21.08 14.16 -10.09
N THR A 135 22.28 13.79 -9.60
CA THR A 135 22.47 12.55 -8.85
C THR A 135 21.78 12.56 -7.51
N LEU A 136 21.80 13.68 -6.78
CA LEU A 136 21.06 13.86 -5.54
C LEU A 136 19.55 13.72 -5.77
N THR A 137 19.02 14.39 -6.79
CA THR A 137 17.57 14.30 -7.12
C THR A 137 17.14 12.89 -7.53
N TYR A 138 18.01 12.16 -8.21
CA TYR A 138 17.78 10.77 -8.58
C TYR A 138 17.82 9.84 -7.35
N ALA A 139 18.78 10.05 -6.44
CA ALA A 139 19.00 9.20 -5.27
C ALA A 139 17.96 9.44 -4.15
N THR A 140 17.47 10.70 -4.00
CA THR A 140 16.49 11.02 -2.95
C THR A 140 15.04 10.75 -3.35
N GLY A 141 14.76 10.49 -4.64
CA GLY A 141 13.40 10.36 -5.14
C GLY A 141 12.58 11.65 -4.97
N PRO A 142 11.35 11.71 -5.45
CA PRO A 142 10.47 12.83 -5.18
C PRO A 142 10.04 12.79 -3.72
N ALA A 143 10.47 13.78 -2.93
CA ALA A 143 9.81 14.03 -1.66
C ALA A 143 8.31 14.27 -1.94
N PRO A 144 7.38 13.61 -1.23
CA PRO A 144 5.96 13.87 -1.39
C PRO A 144 5.70 15.34 -1.08
N SER A 145 5.43 16.14 -2.12
CA SER A 145 5.10 17.55 -1.96
C SER A 145 3.66 17.66 -1.47
N ILE A 146 3.48 17.59 -0.16
CA ILE A 146 2.20 17.86 0.50
C ILE A 146 1.93 19.37 0.55
N ASP A 147 2.94 20.20 0.33
CA ASP A 147 2.86 21.67 0.28
C ASP A 147 2.32 22.22 -1.06
N SER A 148 1.36 21.57 -1.69
CA SER A 148 0.67 22.21 -2.82
C SER A 148 -0.31 23.23 -2.28
N ILE A 149 -0.09 24.50 -2.62
CA ILE A 149 -1.05 25.61 -2.38
C ILE A 149 -2.37 25.36 -3.11
N GLU A 150 -2.41 24.40 -4.02
CA GLU A 150 -3.59 24.05 -4.82
C GLU A 150 -4.45 22.98 -4.12
N PRO A 151 -5.79 23.08 -4.23
CA PRO A 151 -6.70 22.09 -3.70
C PRO A 151 -6.44 20.70 -4.31
N VAL A 152 -6.52 19.67 -3.47
CA VAL A 152 -6.27 18.29 -3.87
C VAL A 152 -7.47 17.40 -3.51
N ALA A 153 -7.81 16.48 -4.40
CA ALA A 153 -8.69 15.35 -4.08
C ALA A 153 -7.82 14.20 -3.58
N ILE A 154 -7.89 13.91 -2.29
CA ILE A 154 -7.06 12.90 -1.65
C ILE A 154 -7.92 11.82 -1.01
N ALA A 155 -7.57 10.56 -1.25
CA ALA A 155 -8.11 9.42 -0.53
C ALA A 155 -6.99 8.80 0.32
N ILE A 156 -7.15 8.87 1.63
CA ILE A 156 -6.23 8.29 2.61
C ILE A 156 -6.71 6.89 2.95
N VAL A 157 -5.97 5.89 2.51
CA VAL A 157 -6.23 4.48 2.80
C VAL A 157 -5.41 4.08 4.02
N LEU A 158 -6.10 3.67 5.08
CA LEU A 158 -5.51 3.28 6.35
C LEU A 158 -5.56 1.75 6.46
N ASP A 159 -4.38 1.13 6.58
CA ASP A 159 -4.26 -0.32 6.72
C ASP A 159 -4.45 -0.74 8.17
N ASN A 160 -5.69 -0.72 8.65
CA ASN A 160 -6.05 -1.18 9.99
C ASN A 160 -6.26 -2.70 10.06
N SER A 161 -5.40 -3.47 9.41
CA SER A 161 -5.31 -4.93 9.53
C SER A 161 -4.97 -5.35 10.96
N PRO A 162 -5.09 -6.64 11.31
CA PRO A 162 -4.74 -7.13 12.66
C PRO A 162 -3.35 -6.71 13.13
N THR A 163 -2.38 -6.59 12.20
CA THR A 163 -1.01 -6.15 12.51
C THR A 163 -0.94 -4.70 12.97
N SER A 164 -1.96 -3.88 12.71
CA SER A 164 -2.04 -2.52 13.23
C SER A 164 -2.29 -2.45 14.74
N ALA A 165 -2.73 -3.57 15.37
CA ALA A 165 -2.87 -3.70 16.81
C ALA A 165 -1.53 -3.90 17.54
N TRP A 166 -0.42 -3.95 16.81
CA TRP A 166 0.90 -4.08 17.40
C TRP A 166 1.20 -2.90 18.30
N HIS A 167 1.53 -3.21 19.57
CA HIS A 167 1.89 -2.22 20.56
C HIS A 167 3.05 -2.69 21.41
N THR A 168 3.88 -1.78 21.83
CA THR A 168 4.95 -1.96 22.81
C THR A 168 4.77 -0.93 23.91
N ALA A 169 5.61 -0.99 24.96
CA ALA A 169 5.53 -0.02 26.06
C ALA A 169 5.65 1.45 25.61
N ASP A 170 6.42 1.68 24.54
CA ASP A 170 6.75 3.01 24.05
C ASP A 170 6.10 3.37 22.71
N ASP A 171 5.43 2.41 22.05
CA ASP A 171 4.96 2.60 20.68
C ASP A 171 3.67 1.82 20.39
N ASP A 172 2.74 2.49 19.72
CA ASP A 172 1.45 1.94 19.28
C ASP A 172 1.24 2.25 17.79
N ARG A 173 1.24 1.21 16.97
CA ARG A 173 1.16 1.32 15.52
C ARG A 173 -0.11 2.02 15.06
N ILE A 174 -1.26 1.71 15.67
CA ILE A 174 -2.53 2.35 15.30
C ILE A 174 -2.53 3.84 15.64
N SER A 175 -1.97 4.22 16.79
CA SER A 175 -1.84 5.62 17.20
C SER A 175 -0.92 6.38 16.26
N ARG A 176 0.22 5.81 15.90
CA ARG A 176 1.15 6.39 14.92
C ARG A 176 0.50 6.60 13.55
N MET A 177 -0.33 5.63 13.10
CA MET A 177 -1.11 5.74 11.87
C MET A 177 -2.11 6.89 11.94
N LYS A 178 -2.84 7.02 13.05
CA LYS A 178 -3.79 8.11 13.30
C LYS A 178 -3.13 9.47 13.32
N ASP A 179 -2.01 9.59 14.03
CA ASP A 179 -1.25 10.84 14.15
C ASP A 179 -0.75 11.31 12.79
N LEU A 180 -0.18 10.40 11.99
CA LEU A 180 0.29 10.72 10.65
C LEU A 180 -0.85 11.14 9.73
N ALA A 181 -1.97 10.40 9.74
CA ALA A 181 -3.13 10.73 8.91
C ALA A 181 -3.75 12.07 9.32
N THR A 182 -3.90 12.33 10.62
CA THR A 182 -4.42 13.59 11.15
C THR A 182 -3.51 14.77 10.84
N TRP A 183 -2.19 14.58 10.99
CA TRP A 183 -1.20 15.58 10.61
C TRP A 183 -1.32 15.97 9.14
N MET A 184 -1.51 14.99 8.25
CA MET A 184 -1.71 15.24 6.82
C MET A 184 -3.01 16.00 6.55
N VAL A 185 -4.14 15.54 7.10
CA VAL A 185 -5.45 16.16 6.90
C VAL A 185 -5.46 17.62 7.34
N THR A 186 -4.83 17.94 8.47
CA THR A 186 -4.82 19.30 9.03
C THR A 186 -3.99 20.30 8.22
N ARG A 187 -3.10 19.82 7.36
CA ARG A 187 -2.24 20.65 6.49
C ARG A 187 -2.79 20.87 5.09
N LEU A 188 -3.85 20.16 4.73
CA LEU A 188 -4.47 20.32 3.42
C LEU A 188 -5.25 21.64 3.31
N PRO A 189 -5.27 22.27 2.13
CA PRO A 189 -6.13 23.43 1.87
C PRO A 189 -7.60 23.12 2.18
N ARG A 190 -8.32 24.09 2.72
CA ARG A 190 -9.74 23.92 3.11
C ARG A 190 -10.66 23.54 1.96
N THR A 191 -10.27 23.83 0.73
CA THR A 191 -11.00 23.51 -0.50
C THR A 191 -10.67 22.12 -1.06
N SER A 192 -9.79 21.35 -0.39
CA SER A 192 -9.47 19.99 -0.77
C SER A 192 -10.62 19.04 -0.44
N ARG A 193 -10.77 17.98 -1.25
CA ARG A 193 -11.70 16.88 -1.00
C ARG A 193 -10.96 15.72 -0.36
N ILE A 194 -11.35 15.35 0.84
CA ILE A 194 -10.66 14.36 1.66
C ILE A 194 -11.56 13.15 1.84
N ALA A 195 -11.05 11.95 1.56
CA ALA A 195 -11.71 10.70 1.90
C ALA A 195 -10.79 9.88 2.81
N VAL A 196 -11.36 9.30 3.87
CA VAL A 196 -10.69 8.35 4.76
C VAL A 196 -11.32 7.00 4.51
N ILE A 197 -10.48 6.02 4.18
CA ILE A 197 -10.88 4.68 3.76
C ILE A 197 -10.08 3.69 4.62
N ASP A 198 -10.78 2.90 5.40
CA ASP A 198 -10.21 1.79 6.16
C ASP A 198 -10.39 0.45 5.44
N ARG A 199 -10.01 -0.65 6.05
CA ARG A 199 -10.18 -2.00 5.51
C ARG A 199 -11.53 -2.63 5.81
N SER A 200 -12.48 -1.88 6.35
CA SER A 200 -13.86 -2.33 6.56
C SER A 200 -14.65 -2.48 5.24
N ALA A 201 -15.87 -2.95 5.36
CA ALA A 201 -16.78 -3.08 4.22
C ALA A 201 -17.44 -1.76 3.78
N GLN A 202 -17.16 -0.64 4.46
CA GLN A 202 -17.80 0.64 4.19
C GLN A 202 -17.51 1.16 2.79
N VAL A 203 -18.48 1.85 2.22
CA VAL A 203 -18.35 2.49 0.91
C VAL A 203 -17.42 3.69 1.03
N ALA A 204 -16.49 3.80 0.10
CA ALA A 204 -15.58 4.94 0.03
C ALA A 204 -16.33 6.21 -0.38
N THR A 205 -16.28 7.23 0.46
CA THR A 205 -16.92 8.54 0.22
C THR A 205 -16.02 9.68 0.70
N PHE A 206 -16.13 10.84 0.06
CA PHE A 206 -15.50 12.04 0.58
C PHE A 206 -16.16 12.48 1.90
N SER A 207 -15.34 12.91 2.84
CA SER A 207 -15.78 13.56 4.06
C SER A 207 -16.32 14.96 3.75
N LEU A 208 -17.25 15.44 4.58
CA LEU A 208 -17.84 16.76 4.40
C LEU A 208 -16.79 17.87 4.53
N ASP A 209 -15.89 17.71 5.49
CA ASP A 209 -14.82 18.62 5.81
C ASP A 209 -13.62 17.89 6.46
N ALA A 210 -12.56 18.62 6.77
CA ALA A 210 -11.37 18.10 7.43
C ALA A 210 -11.70 17.57 8.85
N SER A 211 -12.61 18.20 9.58
CA SER A 211 -12.97 17.77 10.94
C SER A 211 -13.68 16.42 10.93
N SER A 212 -14.58 16.19 9.96
CA SER A 212 -15.23 14.89 9.75
C SER A 212 -14.23 13.80 9.35
N ALA A 213 -13.20 14.16 8.57
CA ALA A 213 -12.12 13.23 8.23
C ALA A 213 -11.30 12.86 9.46
N VAL A 214 -10.92 13.84 10.30
CA VAL A 214 -10.21 13.58 11.57
C VAL A 214 -11.05 12.71 12.51
N SER A 215 -12.35 12.99 12.65
CA SER A 215 -13.20 12.15 13.50
C SER A 215 -13.28 10.69 13.03
N LYS A 216 -13.23 10.43 11.71
CA LYS A 216 -13.13 9.06 11.18
C LYS A 216 -11.79 8.40 11.50
N ILE A 217 -10.70 9.17 11.45
CA ILE A 217 -9.36 8.69 11.80
C ILE A 217 -9.32 8.33 13.29
N ASP A 218 -9.87 9.18 14.16
CA ASP A 218 -9.88 8.95 15.61
C ASP A 218 -10.66 7.68 16.00
N GLN A 219 -11.73 7.37 15.26
CA GLN A 219 -12.55 6.17 15.46
C GLN A 219 -11.94 4.90 14.86
N LEU A 220 -10.78 4.99 14.20
CA LEU A 220 -10.14 3.84 13.60
C LEU A 220 -9.72 2.84 14.68
N GLU A 221 -10.09 1.58 14.48
CA GLU A 221 -9.69 0.45 15.33
C GLU A 221 -9.11 -0.67 14.46
N PRO A 222 -8.21 -1.50 15.01
CA PRO A 222 -7.74 -2.71 14.33
C PRO A 222 -8.92 -3.64 14.03
N LEU A 223 -8.95 -4.22 12.83
CA LEU A 223 -10.01 -5.10 12.38
C LEU A 223 -9.53 -6.55 12.28
N GLU A 224 -10.32 -7.48 12.83
CA GLU A 224 -10.08 -8.92 12.69
C GLU A 224 -10.51 -9.43 11.29
N VAL A 225 -11.60 -8.89 10.76
CA VAL A 225 -12.14 -9.24 9.43
C VAL A 225 -11.89 -8.08 8.48
N ILE A 226 -11.02 -8.29 7.51
CA ILE A 226 -10.52 -7.25 6.63
C ILE A 226 -10.82 -7.53 5.15
N ARG A 227 -11.03 -6.46 4.38
CA ARG A 227 -11.04 -6.55 2.92
C ARG A 227 -9.61 -6.50 2.37
N PRO A 228 -9.35 -7.14 1.20
CA PRO A 228 -8.05 -7.05 0.55
C PRO A 228 -7.66 -5.59 0.29
N ILE A 229 -6.42 -5.24 0.55
CA ILE A 229 -5.91 -3.87 0.38
C ILE A 229 -6.08 -3.38 -1.06
N ALA A 230 -5.89 -4.27 -2.05
CA ALA A 230 -6.06 -3.96 -3.46
C ALA A 230 -7.46 -3.40 -3.76
N SER A 231 -8.53 -4.02 -3.23
CA SER A 231 -9.89 -3.55 -3.45
C SER A 231 -10.16 -2.17 -2.82
N ARG A 232 -9.45 -1.84 -1.74
CA ARG A 232 -9.56 -0.52 -1.09
C ARG A 232 -8.82 0.55 -1.87
N LEU A 233 -7.65 0.21 -2.42
CA LEU A 233 -6.90 1.09 -3.32
C LEU A 233 -7.65 1.35 -4.63
N GLU A 234 -8.30 0.33 -5.20
CA GLU A 234 -9.19 0.51 -6.37
C GLU A 234 -10.33 1.47 -6.06
N ALA A 235 -11.02 1.27 -4.93
CA ALA A 235 -12.11 2.14 -4.50
C ALA A 235 -11.61 3.58 -4.28
N ALA A 236 -10.44 3.75 -3.69
CA ALA A 236 -9.80 5.05 -3.48
C ALA A 236 -9.47 5.74 -4.82
N ALA A 237 -8.85 5.02 -5.75
CA ALA A 237 -8.52 5.54 -7.07
C ALA A 237 -9.78 5.93 -7.86
N GLN A 238 -10.81 5.10 -7.83
CA GLN A 238 -12.10 5.41 -8.46
C GLN A 238 -12.74 6.65 -7.83
N LEU A 239 -12.73 6.77 -6.50
CA LEU A 239 -13.32 7.90 -5.81
C LEU A 239 -12.64 9.22 -6.18
N VAL A 240 -11.30 9.29 -6.15
CA VAL A 240 -10.60 10.53 -6.49
C VAL A 240 -10.77 10.92 -7.95
N ARG A 241 -11.01 9.96 -8.86
CA ARG A 241 -11.34 10.23 -10.28
C ARG A 241 -12.68 10.94 -10.45
N THR A 242 -13.64 10.75 -9.54
CA THR A 242 -14.93 11.45 -9.60
C THR A 242 -14.82 12.92 -9.24
N SER A 243 -13.68 13.35 -8.69
CA SER A 243 -13.46 14.73 -8.32
C SER A 243 -13.14 15.59 -9.55
N ASP A 244 -13.65 16.81 -9.53
CA ASP A 244 -13.36 17.87 -10.51
C ASP A 244 -12.00 18.57 -10.28
N LEU A 245 -11.34 18.29 -9.14
CA LEU A 245 -10.03 18.86 -8.84
C LEU A 245 -8.93 18.26 -9.74
N PRO A 246 -7.99 19.08 -10.22
CA PRO A 246 -6.93 18.64 -11.13
C PRO A 246 -5.92 17.72 -10.45
N ASN A 247 -5.62 17.99 -9.17
CA ASN A 247 -4.68 17.21 -8.38
C ASN A 247 -5.43 16.09 -7.65
N ARG A 248 -5.11 14.83 -8.00
CA ARG A 248 -5.74 13.63 -7.44
C ARG A 248 -4.69 12.72 -6.85
N GLN A 249 -4.86 12.36 -5.58
CA GLN A 249 -3.88 11.56 -4.85
C GLN A 249 -4.55 10.44 -4.08
N VAL A 250 -3.90 9.29 -4.06
CA VAL A 250 -4.20 8.21 -3.14
C VAL A 250 -3.00 8.05 -2.21
N LEU A 251 -3.26 8.08 -0.93
CA LEU A 251 -2.28 7.93 0.11
C LEU A 251 -2.55 6.62 0.84
N LEU A 252 -1.57 5.75 0.91
CA LEU A 252 -1.64 4.50 1.66
C LEU A 252 -0.71 4.57 2.86
N ILE A 253 -1.26 4.34 4.06
CA ILE A 253 -0.48 4.18 5.28
C ILE A 253 -0.59 2.71 5.70
N THR A 254 0.51 1.99 5.73
CA THR A 254 0.56 0.53 5.93
C THR A 254 1.86 0.12 6.61
N ASP A 255 1.89 -1.07 7.17
CA ASP A 255 3.09 -1.71 7.70
C ASP A 255 3.74 -2.68 6.70
N LEU A 256 3.25 -2.73 5.48
CA LEU A 256 3.71 -3.62 4.41
C LEU A 256 3.79 -5.11 4.81
N SER A 257 3.00 -5.54 5.80
CA SER A 257 3.05 -6.91 6.27
C SER A 257 2.75 -7.92 5.17
N GLN A 258 3.59 -8.97 5.06
CA GLN A 258 3.47 -10.00 4.03
C GLN A 258 2.09 -10.66 4.02
N ALA A 259 1.50 -10.91 5.19
CA ALA A 259 0.18 -11.51 5.32
C ALA A 259 -0.92 -10.68 4.64
N THR A 260 -0.85 -9.37 4.76
CA THR A 260 -1.76 -8.39 4.15
C THR A 260 -1.65 -8.41 2.63
N TRP A 261 -0.43 -8.41 2.10
CA TRP A 261 -0.17 -8.34 0.66
C TRP A 261 -0.30 -9.69 -0.04
N ALA A 262 0.05 -10.81 0.61
CA ALA A 262 -0.12 -12.15 0.06
C ALA A 262 -1.61 -12.51 -0.17
N GLN A 263 -2.53 -12.00 0.65
CA GLN A 263 -3.96 -12.17 0.43
C GLN A 263 -4.44 -11.40 -0.81
N ALA A 264 -3.89 -10.23 -1.08
CA ALA A 264 -4.18 -9.47 -2.30
C ALA A 264 -3.80 -10.26 -3.56
N THR A 265 -2.64 -10.87 -3.55
CA THR A 265 -2.13 -11.70 -4.66
C THR A 265 -2.97 -12.96 -4.87
N ARG A 266 -3.35 -13.66 -3.79
CA ARG A 266 -4.19 -14.88 -3.86
C ARG A 266 -5.61 -14.60 -4.34
N ALA A 267 -6.24 -13.54 -3.86
CA ALA A 267 -7.59 -13.16 -4.27
C ALA A 267 -7.68 -12.80 -5.77
N GLN A 268 -6.62 -12.24 -6.33
CA GLN A 268 -6.50 -11.95 -7.76
C GLN A 268 -6.24 -13.21 -8.58
N ALA A 269 -5.42 -14.14 -8.09
CA ALA A 269 -5.15 -15.44 -8.74
C ALA A 269 -6.42 -16.27 -8.93
N THR A 270 -7.33 -16.25 -7.95
CA THR A 270 -8.60 -17.01 -8.00
C THR A 270 -9.57 -16.44 -9.03
N ARG A 271 -9.45 -15.17 -9.43
CA ARG A 271 -10.28 -14.52 -10.46
C ARG A 271 -9.77 -14.68 -11.88
N GLY A 272 -8.73 -15.47 -12.13
CA GLY A 272 -8.23 -15.80 -13.46
C GLY A 272 -7.41 -14.72 -14.17
N ASN A 273 -7.27 -13.54 -13.57
CA ASN A 273 -6.46 -12.42 -14.09
C ASN A 273 -5.34 -12.09 -13.09
N ALA A 274 -4.58 -13.09 -12.70
CA ALA A 274 -3.44 -12.94 -11.80
C ALA A 274 -2.26 -12.32 -12.54
N SER A 275 -2.23 -11.03 -12.58
CA SER A 275 -1.03 -10.31 -12.94
C SER A 275 -0.67 -9.37 -11.78
N GLU A 276 0.58 -9.42 -11.32
CA GLU A 276 1.19 -8.33 -10.55
C GLU A 276 0.98 -6.98 -11.24
N ALA A 277 0.70 -7.01 -12.55
CA ALA A 277 0.25 -5.90 -13.35
C ALA A 277 -1.08 -5.26 -12.87
N GLY A 278 -1.92 -5.94 -12.08
CA GLY A 278 -3.25 -5.43 -11.71
C GLY A 278 -3.19 -4.13 -10.91
N LEU A 279 -2.38 -4.07 -9.87
CA LEU A 279 -2.21 -2.84 -9.07
C LEU A 279 -1.40 -1.79 -9.85
N ALA A 280 -0.33 -2.19 -10.52
CA ALA A 280 0.48 -1.30 -11.34
C ALA A 280 -0.34 -0.69 -12.48
N SER A 281 -1.27 -1.45 -13.10
CA SER A 281 -2.12 -0.97 -14.19
C SER A 281 -3.11 0.13 -13.76
N LEU A 282 -3.51 0.17 -12.49
CA LEU A 282 -4.36 1.24 -11.97
C LEU A 282 -3.69 2.61 -12.06
N TRP A 283 -2.36 2.65 -11.98
CA TRP A 283 -1.57 3.89 -12.00
C TRP A 283 -0.81 4.11 -13.31
N THR A 284 -0.40 3.05 -14.03
CA THR A 284 0.27 3.17 -15.33
C THR A 284 -0.68 3.69 -16.42
N ASN A 285 -1.95 3.32 -16.36
CA ASN A 285 -2.94 3.72 -17.36
C ASN A 285 -3.58 5.08 -17.07
N ASP A 286 -3.38 5.65 -15.89
CA ASP A 286 -3.94 6.96 -15.52
C ASP A 286 -2.90 7.78 -14.72
N PRO A 287 -2.01 8.50 -15.43
CA PRO A 287 -1.01 9.35 -14.79
C PRO A 287 -1.62 10.55 -14.02
N ALA A 288 -2.94 10.75 -14.12
CA ALA A 288 -3.64 11.82 -13.42
C ALA A 288 -3.86 11.54 -11.93
N VAL A 289 -3.66 10.29 -11.48
CA VAL A 289 -3.78 9.90 -10.06
C VAL A 289 -2.41 9.46 -9.54
N SER A 290 -1.89 10.11 -8.51
CA SER A 290 -0.65 9.71 -7.85
C SER A 290 -0.92 8.79 -6.66
N LEU A 291 -0.06 7.78 -6.45
CA LEU A 291 -0.05 6.95 -5.26
C LEU A 291 1.19 7.25 -4.43
N THR A 292 0.99 7.54 -3.16
CA THR A 292 2.05 7.67 -2.17
C THR A 292 1.84 6.62 -1.08
N VAL A 293 2.88 5.85 -0.77
CA VAL A 293 2.85 4.83 0.27
C VAL A 293 3.73 5.28 1.43
N PHE A 294 3.15 5.29 2.62
CA PHE A 294 3.86 5.50 3.87
C PHE A 294 3.99 4.16 4.59
N ASP A 295 5.23 3.72 4.69
CA ASP A 295 5.60 2.55 5.46
C ASP A 295 5.79 2.96 6.92
N LEU A 296 5.02 2.34 7.83
CA LEU A 296 5.15 2.55 9.26
C LEU A 296 6.37 1.85 9.86
N GLY A 297 7.05 1.04 9.05
CA GLY A 297 8.27 0.32 9.40
C GLY A 297 8.03 -0.95 10.21
N ASP A 298 9.14 -1.66 10.42
CA ASP A 298 9.19 -2.83 11.28
C ASP A 298 9.16 -2.43 12.75
N PHE A 299 8.53 -3.27 13.55
CA PHE A 299 8.46 -3.09 14.98
C PHE A 299 9.26 -4.19 15.67
N ASP A 300 10.19 -3.78 16.50
CA ASP A 300 10.87 -4.69 17.40
C ASP A 300 9.90 -5.13 18.49
N GLY A 301 9.90 -6.41 18.79
CA GLY A 301 9.06 -6.94 19.86
C GLY A 301 8.95 -8.46 19.77
N LEU A 302 8.40 -9.00 20.85
CA LEU A 302 8.11 -10.42 20.96
C LEU A 302 6.64 -10.62 20.64
N ASN A 303 6.35 -11.50 19.67
CA ASN A 303 5.00 -11.92 19.34
C ASN A 303 4.87 -13.44 19.42
N ARG A 304 3.86 -13.90 20.13
CA ARG A 304 3.45 -15.30 20.27
C ARG A 304 2.12 -15.45 19.56
N SER A 305 2.01 -16.35 18.65
CA SER A 305 0.77 -16.53 17.87
C SER A 305 0.27 -17.97 17.91
N LEU A 306 -1.05 -18.12 17.93
CA LEU A 306 -1.72 -19.41 17.82
C LEU A 306 -2.24 -19.62 16.40
N SER A 307 -2.02 -20.83 15.85
CA SER A 307 -2.73 -21.27 14.66
C SER A 307 -4.20 -21.56 14.96
N LEU A 308 -5.01 -21.78 13.92
CA LEU A 308 -6.38 -22.24 14.10
C LEU A 308 -6.37 -23.61 14.80
N PRO A 309 -7.20 -23.79 15.86
CA PRO A 309 -7.34 -25.07 16.56
C PRO A 309 -7.83 -26.16 15.62
N GLN A 310 -7.20 -27.31 15.70
CA GLN A 310 -7.61 -28.52 14.99
C GLN A 310 -8.19 -29.49 16.00
N LEU A 311 -9.46 -29.80 15.85
CA LEU A 311 -10.14 -30.81 16.66
C LEU A 311 -9.83 -32.19 16.09
N ALA A 312 -9.56 -33.16 16.95
CA ALA A 312 -9.34 -34.54 16.53
C ALA A 312 -10.58 -35.13 15.84
N ASP A 313 -11.76 -34.70 16.30
CA ASP A 313 -13.05 -34.97 15.66
C ASP A 313 -13.90 -33.70 15.68
N LYS A 314 -14.62 -33.43 14.61
CA LYS A 314 -15.54 -32.29 14.51
C LYS A 314 -16.90 -32.54 15.14
N THR A 315 -17.26 -33.82 15.23
CA THR A 315 -18.54 -34.34 15.74
C THR A 315 -18.32 -35.49 16.69
N PRO A 316 -17.62 -35.25 17.83
CA PRO A 316 -17.31 -36.30 18.76
C PRO A 316 -18.57 -36.92 19.37
N PRO A 317 -18.53 -38.18 19.73
CA PRO A 317 -19.59 -38.79 20.52
C PRO A 317 -19.76 -38.09 21.86
N ARG A 318 -20.97 -38.17 22.41
CA ARG A 318 -21.24 -37.59 23.76
C ARG A 318 -20.30 -38.24 24.82
N GLU A 319 -19.98 -37.44 25.84
CA GLU A 319 -19.23 -37.92 27.01
C GLU A 319 -17.83 -38.48 26.70
N THR A 320 -17.27 -38.17 25.51
CA THR A 320 -15.91 -38.55 25.13
C THR A 320 -14.98 -37.37 25.21
N PRO A 321 -13.82 -37.45 25.89
CA PRO A 321 -12.81 -36.39 25.84
C PRO A 321 -12.29 -36.19 24.42
N LEU A 322 -12.12 -34.93 24.02
CA LEU A 322 -11.68 -34.54 22.69
C LEU A 322 -10.34 -33.87 22.72
N ALA A 323 -9.39 -34.35 21.95
CA ALA A 323 -8.11 -33.70 21.77
C ALA A 323 -8.21 -32.51 20.81
N VAL A 324 -7.57 -31.41 21.19
CA VAL A 324 -7.45 -30.20 20.37
C VAL A 324 -5.98 -29.88 20.21
N THR A 325 -5.54 -29.73 18.98
CA THR A 325 -4.16 -29.34 18.66
C THR A 325 -4.11 -27.95 18.07
N THR A 326 -3.11 -27.19 18.45
CA THR A 326 -2.79 -25.90 17.82
C THR A 326 -1.28 -25.73 17.76
N THR A 327 -0.79 -24.91 16.83
CA THR A 327 0.62 -24.61 16.71
C THR A 327 0.86 -23.24 17.33
N LEU A 328 1.80 -23.18 18.28
CA LEU A 328 2.32 -21.96 18.84
C LEU A 328 3.57 -21.55 18.08
N SER A 329 3.61 -20.32 17.56
CA SER A 329 4.77 -19.73 16.90
C SER A 329 5.29 -18.56 17.73
N LEU A 330 6.62 -18.38 17.77
CA LEU A 330 7.29 -17.30 18.49
C LEU A 330 8.10 -16.48 17.49
N ALA A 331 7.67 -15.25 17.21
CA ALA A 331 8.44 -14.26 16.50
C ALA A 331 9.19 -13.36 17.49
N SER A 332 10.50 -13.23 17.34
CA SER A 332 11.35 -12.39 18.16
C SER A 332 12.54 -11.92 17.36
N SER A 333 12.95 -10.68 17.56
CA SER A 333 14.17 -10.11 17.01
C SER A 333 15.44 -10.67 17.68
N GLU A 334 15.33 -11.22 18.89
CA GLU A 334 16.44 -11.82 19.62
C GLU A 334 16.69 -13.27 19.19
N ALA A 335 17.67 -13.47 18.34
CA ALA A 335 18.07 -14.81 17.89
C ALA A 335 18.59 -15.66 19.05
N GLY A 336 18.14 -16.92 19.14
CA GLY A 336 18.64 -17.91 20.09
C GLY A 336 17.94 -17.94 21.45
N SER A 337 17.01 -17.03 21.74
CA SER A 337 16.18 -17.12 22.95
C SER A 337 15.13 -18.24 22.81
N SER A 338 14.82 -18.91 23.91
CA SER A 338 13.67 -19.84 23.97
C SER A 338 12.77 -19.44 25.13
N GLN A 339 11.48 -19.43 24.90
CA GLN A 339 10.49 -19.06 25.90
C GLN A 339 9.56 -20.22 26.21
N SER A 340 9.23 -20.39 27.50
CA SER A 340 8.14 -21.27 27.92
C SER A 340 6.83 -20.50 27.86
N VAL A 341 5.91 -20.93 27.05
CA VAL A 341 4.62 -20.28 26.84
C VAL A 341 3.51 -21.22 27.28
N THR A 342 2.58 -20.69 28.04
CA THR A 342 1.43 -21.41 28.55
C THR A 342 0.17 -21.00 27.79
N ALA A 343 -0.64 -21.98 27.40
CA ALA A 343 -1.96 -21.75 26.85
C ALA A 343 -3.03 -22.36 27.77
N GLU A 344 -4.16 -21.71 27.84
CA GLU A 344 -5.37 -22.14 28.54
C GLU A 344 -6.46 -22.45 27.54
N LEU A 345 -7.11 -23.59 27.74
CA LEU A 345 -8.33 -23.97 27.07
C LEU A 345 -9.51 -23.58 27.94
N GLU A 346 -10.38 -22.74 27.42
CA GLU A 346 -11.57 -22.25 28.11
C GLU A 346 -12.81 -22.59 27.29
N MET A 347 -13.84 -23.07 27.99
CA MET A 347 -15.14 -23.36 27.40
C MET A 347 -16.20 -22.40 27.91
N TYR A 348 -17.07 -21.94 27.03
CA TYR A 348 -18.25 -21.19 27.43
C TYR A 348 -19.27 -22.12 28.11
N GLU A 349 -19.85 -21.64 29.21
CA GLU A 349 -20.98 -22.31 29.83
C GLU A 349 -22.20 -22.30 28.89
N ASN A 350 -22.89 -23.43 28.81
CA ASN A 350 -24.07 -23.53 27.95
C ASN A 350 -25.25 -22.87 28.68
N ASP A 351 -25.50 -21.60 28.38
CA ASP A 351 -26.67 -20.86 28.85
C ASP A 351 -27.56 -20.49 27.66
N PRO A 352 -28.75 -21.12 27.54
CA PRO A 352 -29.65 -20.87 26.41
C PRO A 352 -30.20 -19.42 26.37
N ALA A 353 -30.08 -18.66 27.45
CA ALA A 353 -30.47 -17.27 27.50
C ALA A 353 -29.39 -16.28 26.99
N LEU A 354 -28.19 -16.78 26.69
CA LEU A 354 -27.04 -15.98 26.28
C LEU A 354 -26.49 -16.46 24.93
N PRO A 355 -25.90 -15.57 24.11
CA PRO A 355 -25.65 -14.16 24.39
C PRO A 355 -26.88 -13.26 24.23
N VAL A 356 -26.94 -12.17 24.95
CA VAL A 356 -28.00 -11.16 24.85
C VAL A 356 -27.41 -9.75 24.77
N LEU A 357 -27.98 -8.90 23.90
CA LEU A 357 -27.65 -7.48 23.85
C LEU A 357 -28.46 -6.74 24.93
N ARG A 358 -27.80 -6.17 25.92
CA ARG A 358 -28.39 -5.36 26.97
C ARG A 358 -27.61 -4.06 27.13
N ASP A 359 -28.30 -2.93 27.07
CA ASP A 359 -27.70 -1.59 27.19
C ASP A 359 -26.53 -1.32 26.21
N GLY A 360 -26.68 -1.83 24.98
CA GLY A 360 -25.64 -1.70 23.94
C GLY A 360 -24.43 -2.61 24.10
N MET A 361 -24.38 -3.42 25.16
CA MET A 361 -23.30 -4.38 25.42
C MET A 361 -23.77 -5.82 25.25
N ILE A 362 -22.91 -6.65 24.64
CA ILE A 362 -23.16 -8.09 24.49
C ILE A 362 -22.79 -8.79 25.81
N LYS A 363 -23.80 -9.27 26.53
CA LYS A 363 -23.57 -10.18 27.65
C LYS A 363 -23.34 -11.58 27.11
N ARG A 364 -22.16 -12.12 27.35
CA ARG A 364 -21.73 -13.47 26.94
C ARG A 364 -21.85 -14.46 28.08
N PRO A 365 -21.95 -15.77 27.80
CA PRO A 365 -21.82 -16.83 28.83
C PRO A 365 -20.46 -16.73 29.55
N ASN A 366 -20.41 -17.25 30.77
CA ASN A 366 -19.16 -17.31 31.51
C ASN A 366 -18.19 -18.29 30.82
N LEU A 367 -16.89 -18.04 31.00
CA LEU A 367 -15.81 -18.90 30.56
C LEU A 367 -15.29 -19.72 31.73
N ARG A 368 -15.09 -20.99 31.54
CA ARG A 368 -14.48 -21.93 32.47
C ARG A 368 -13.19 -22.47 31.86
N SER A 369 -12.07 -22.35 32.58
CA SER A 369 -10.82 -23.03 32.23
C SER A 369 -10.98 -24.52 32.44
N VAL A 370 -10.68 -25.30 31.43
CA VAL A 370 -10.86 -26.77 31.42
C VAL A 370 -9.57 -27.53 31.27
N ASP A 371 -8.56 -26.92 30.64
CA ASP A 371 -7.22 -27.51 30.50
C ASP A 371 -6.16 -26.41 30.33
N ARG A 372 -4.91 -26.78 30.62
CA ARG A 372 -3.76 -25.88 30.51
C ARG A 372 -2.51 -26.67 30.14
N ALA A 373 -1.81 -26.20 29.12
CA ALA A 373 -0.56 -26.81 28.67
C ALA A 373 0.52 -25.74 28.47
N SER A 374 1.77 -26.14 28.69
CA SER A 374 2.94 -25.29 28.50
C SER A 374 3.92 -25.95 27.55
N VAL A 375 4.48 -25.17 26.61
CA VAL A 375 5.46 -25.65 25.65
C VAL A 375 6.61 -24.65 25.56
N ARG A 376 7.81 -25.16 25.32
CA ARG A 376 8.99 -24.33 25.07
C ARG A 376 9.16 -24.14 23.59
N VAL A 377 9.27 -22.87 23.14
CA VAL A 377 9.44 -22.50 21.74
C VAL A 377 10.70 -21.66 21.58
N ALA A 378 11.50 -21.97 20.58
CA ALA A 378 12.66 -21.16 20.22
C ALA A 378 12.24 -19.92 19.41
N ALA A 379 13.00 -18.85 19.49
CA ALA A 379 12.80 -17.66 18.68
C ALA A 379 12.83 -18.00 17.19
N GLY A 380 11.84 -17.50 16.43
CA GLY A 380 11.64 -17.85 15.03
C GLY A 380 11.10 -19.26 14.79
N GLY A 381 10.84 -20.04 15.86
CA GLY A 381 10.34 -21.41 15.78
C GLY A 381 8.85 -21.56 16.06
N SER A 382 8.39 -22.81 15.93
CA SER A 382 7.03 -23.19 16.30
C SER A 382 7.02 -24.54 17.01
N SER A 383 6.03 -24.74 17.86
CA SER A 383 5.80 -25.99 18.58
C SER A 383 4.31 -26.34 18.62
N GLN A 384 4.02 -27.62 18.56
CA GLN A 384 2.65 -28.09 18.64
C GLN A 384 2.21 -28.17 20.11
N LEU A 385 1.01 -27.70 20.39
CA LEU A 385 0.37 -27.72 21.68
C LEU A 385 -0.84 -28.67 21.60
N LEU A 386 -0.93 -29.58 22.55
CA LEU A 386 -2.04 -30.50 22.71
C LEU A 386 -2.81 -30.14 23.98
N LEU A 387 -4.12 -29.96 23.83
CA LEU A 387 -5.05 -29.67 24.92
C LEU A 387 -6.23 -30.66 24.83
N THR A 388 -6.89 -30.90 25.96
CA THR A 388 -8.00 -31.86 26.05
C THR A 388 -9.28 -31.16 26.48
N ILE A 389 -10.32 -31.25 25.67
CA ILE A 389 -11.68 -30.88 26.05
C ILE A 389 -12.26 -32.05 26.86
N PRO A 390 -12.80 -31.79 28.06
CA PRO A 390 -13.48 -32.84 28.82
C PRO A 390 -14.73 -33.31 28.07
N ALA A 391 -15.26 -34.43 28.48
CA ALA A 391 -16.51 -34.98 27.96
C ALA A 391 -17.64 -33.91 28.00
N LEU A 392 -18.29 -33.74 26.85
CA LEU A 392 -19.34 -32.75 26.64
C LEU A 392 -20.70 -33.44 26.44
N PRO A 393 -21.80 -32.83 26.93
CA PRO A 393 -23.16 -33.29 26.63
C PRO A 393 -23.53 -32.98 25.16
N ILE A 394 -24.63 -33.59 24.70
CA ILE A 394 -25.16 -33.36 23.35
C ILE A 394 -25.47 -31.88 23.18
N GLY A 395 -25.07 -31.29 22.01
CA GLY A 395 -25.30 -29.91 21.66
C GLY A 395 -24.08 -29.24 21.03
N THR A 396 -24.22 -27.94 20.79
CA THR A 396 -23.11 -27.12 20.28
C THR A 396 -22.42 -26.41 21.42
N HIS A 397 -21.11 -26.59 21.49
CA HIS A 397 -20.26 -25.99 22.51
C HIS A 397 -19.24 -25.06 21.86
N HIS A 398 -18.95 -23.93 22.52
CA HIS A 398 -17.99 -22.96 22.06
C HIS A 398 -16.85 -22.87 23.07
N GLY A 399 -15.66 -22.71 22.55
CA GLY A 399 -14.46 -22.56 23.37
C GLY A 399 -13.45 -21.63 22.74
N ARG A 400 -12.42 -21.33 23.51
CA ARG A 400 -11.25 -20.60 23.04
C ARG A 400 -9.97 -21.19 23.64
N ILE A 401 -8.88 -21.06 22.90
CA ILE A 401 -7.53 -21.25 23.42
C ILE A 401 -6.90 -19.87 23.54
N ARG A 402 -6.36 -19.55 24.70
CA ARG A 402 -5.76 -18.24 24.99
C ARG A 402 -4.35 -18.44 25.55
N LEU A 403 -3.40 -17.63 25.06
CA LEU A 403 -2.08 -17.55 25.66
C LEU A 403 -2.12 -16.79 26.98
N VAL A 404 -1.33 -17.26 27.95
CA VAL A 404 -1.21 -16.60 29.26
C VAL A 404 -0.14 -15.52 29.17
N GLY A 405 -0.49 -14.31 29.58
CA GLY A 405 0.33 -13.11 29.47
C GLY A 405 -0.11 -12.24 28.28
N SER A 406 0.58 -11.12 28.10
CA SER A 406 0.39 -10.21 26.97
C SER A 406 1.68 -10.08 26.20
N ASP A 407 1.57 -9.82 24.90
CA ASP A 407 2.70 -9.50 24.04
C ASP A 407 2.36 -8.31 23.14
N ALA A 408 3.15 -8.11 22.09
CA ALA A 408 3.00 -6.95 21.22
C ALA A 408 1.74 -7.01 20.32
N MET A 409 1.12 -8.19 20.13
CA MET A 409 -0.05 -8.34 19.25
C MET A 409 -1.14 -9.24 19.86
N PRO A 410 -1.96 -8.73 20.80
CA PRO A 410 -2.94 -9.53 21.54
C PRO A 410 -4.00 -10.23 20.68
N LEU A 411 -4.23 -9.78 19.45
CA LEU A 411 -5.26 -10.32 18.57
C LEU A 411 -4.99 -11.77 18.13
N ASP A 412 -3.74 -12.20 18.09
CA ASP A 412 -3.39 -13.57 17.69
C ASP A 412 -3.08 -14.50 18.88
N ASP A 413 -3.15 -13.98 20.09
CA ASP A 413 -3.06 -14.73 21.35
C ASP A 413 -4.28 -15.61 21.64
N THR A 414 -5.39 -15.38 20.95
CA THR A 414 -6.65 -16.09 21.20
C THR A 414 -7.23 -16.68 19.92
N ARG A 415 -7.62 -17.95 19.97
CA ARG A 415 -8.36 -18.60 18.88
C ARG A 415 -9.62 -19.27 19.40
N TYR A 416 -10.70 -19.06 18.66
CA TYR A 416 -12.01 -19.60 18.98
C TYR A 416 -12.29 -20.86 18.14
N PHE A 417 -13.08 -21.77 18.71
CA PHE A 417 -13.56 -22.95 18.03
C PHE A 417 -14.97 -23.32 18.50
N SER A 418 -15.63 -24.17 17.73
CA SER A 418 -16.94 -24.73 18.08
C SER A 418 -16.89 -26.23 17.85
N VAL A 419 -17.53 -26.96 18.75
CA VAL A 419 -17.69 -28.42 18.70
C VAL A 419 -19.16 -28.73 18.72
N GLN A 420 -19.60 -29.63 17.83
CA GLN A 420 -20.96 -30.12 17.81
C GLN A 420 -20.98 -31.57 18.25
N VAL A 421 -21.53 -31.84 19.42
CA VAL A 421 -21.74 -33.19 19.94
C VAL A 421 -23.09 -33.69 19.48
N LEU A 422 -23.13 -34.72 18.66
CA LEU A 422 -24.33 -35.28 18.13
C LEU A 422 -24.89 -36.37 19.04
N PRO A 423 -26.22 -36.61 19.04
CA PRO A 423 -26.78 -37.80 19.61
C PRO A 423 -26.24 -39.05 18.90
N PRO A 424 -26.25 -40.23 19.55
CA PRO A 424 -25.87 -41.48 18.91
C PRO A 424 -26.61 -41.69 17.58
N SER A 425 -25.90 -42.18 16.59
CA SER A 425 -26.51 -42.51 15.30
C SER A 425 -27.45 -43.69 15.46
N GLN A 426 -28.67 -43.58 14.96
CA GLN A 426 -29.64 -44.68 14.98
C GLN A 426 -29.38 -45.60 13.78
N VAL A 427 -29.15 -46.89 14.07
CA VAL A 427 -29.00 -47.93 13.08
C VAL A 427 -30.20 -48.86 13.17
N LEU A 428 -30.99 -48.94 12.11
CA LEU A 428 -32.10 -49.84 12.04
C LEU A 428 -31.67 -51.12 11.30
N LEU A 429 -31.71 -52.24 11.98
CA LEU A 429 -31.48 -53.56 11.39
C LEU A 429 -32.82 -54.24 11.12
N VAL A 430 -33.03 -54.62 9.87
CA VAL A 430 -34.28 -55.28 9.42
C VAL A 430 -33.95 -56.69 8.97
N GLY A 431 -34.64 -57.68 9.53
CA GLY A 431 -34.51 -59.07 9.20
C GLY A 431 -35.87 -59.74 9.06
N ASP A 432 -35.90 -61.07 8.77
CA ASP A 432 -37.16 -61.79 8.74
C ASP A 432 -37.80 -61.81 10.15
N GLU A 433 -36.99 -62.06 11.15
CA GLU A 433 -37.37 -61.87 12.56
C GLU A 433 -36.41 -60.90 13.25
N PRO A 434 -36.84 -60.13 14.33
CA PRO A 434 -35.96 -59.18 15.05
C PRO A 434 -34.70 -59.86 15.65
N ASP A 435 -34.75 -61.16 15.97
CA ASP A 435 -33.63 -61.87 16.56
C ASP A 435 -32.56 -62.29 15.55
N ASP A 436 -32.87 -62.37 14.27
CA ASP A 436 -31.90 -62.70 13.21
C ASP A 436 -30.75 -61.69 13.12
N ALA A 437 -31.04 -60.45 13.38
CA ALA A 437 -30.07 -59.35 13.36
C ALA A 437 -29.30 -59.18 14.67
N ARG A 438 -29.52 -60.04 15.68
CA ARG A 438 -28.93 -59.89 17.02
C ARG A 438 -27.41 -59.92 17.01
N VAL A 439 -26.80 -60.86 16.31
CA VAL A 439 -25.33 -60.97 16.24
C VAL A 439 -24.71 -59.77 15.55
N ILE A 440 -25.36 -59.23 14.53
CA ILE A 440 -24.91 -58.03 13.83
C ILE A 440 -25.05 -56.81 14.72
N ALA A 441 -26.15 -56.68 15.47
CA ALA A 441 -26.36 -55.59 16.43
C ALA A 441 -25.28 -55.61 17.52
N GLU A 442 -25.03 -56.77 18.12
CA GLU A 442 -23.98 -56.93 19.12
C GLU A 442 -22.58 -56.66 18.55
N ALA A 443 -22.29 -57.01 17.30
CA ALA A 443 -21.04 -56.70 16.62
C ALA A 443 -20.86 -55.20 16.37
N ILE A 444 -21.92 -54.48 15.95
CA ILE A 444 -21.88 -53.04 15.77
C ILE A 444 -21.59 -52.32 17.09
N VAL A 445 -22.29 -52.69 18.16
CA VAL A 445 -22.09 -52.12 19.50
C VAL A 445 -20.69 -52.43 20.03
N ALA A 446 -20.20 -53.65 19.82
CA ALA A 446 -18.86 -54.07 20.27
C ALA A 446 -17.74 -53.37 19.48
N THR A 447 -17.94 -53.08 18.20
CA THR A 447 -16.96 -52.42 17.32
C THR A 447 -16.81 -50.92 17.71
N ALA A 448 -17.85 -50.30 18.26
CA ALA A 448 -17.82 -48.96 18.79
C ALA A 448 -17.00 -48.82 20.09
N GLY A 449 -16.43 -49.93 20.63
CA GLY A 449 -15.49 -49.92 21.74
C GLY A 449 -16.08 -49.54 23.10
N MET A 450 -17.39 -49.53 23.25
CA MET A 450 -18.06 -48.98 24.43
C MET A 450 -18.91 -50.03 25.12
N SER A 451 -18.55 -50.35 26.35
CA SER A 451 -19.24 -51.29 27.22
C SER A 451 -20.49 -50.71 27.94
N ASP A 452 -20.80 -49.45 27.70
CA ASP A 452 -21.88 -48.74 28.39
C ASP A 452 -22.87 -48.20 27.35
N GLU A 453 -24.16 -48.61 27.41
CA GLU A 453 -25.23 -48.16 26.50
C GLU A 453 -25.40 -46.62 26.51
N ALA A 454 -25.02 -45.97 27.60
CA ALA A 454 -25.08 -44.53 27.73
C ALA A 454 -24.09 -43.77 26.85
N ASN A 455 -22.98 -44.38 26.44
CA ASN A 455 -21.88 -43.78 25.66
C ASN A 455 -21.73 -44.37 24.27
N ALA A 456 -22.69 -45.20 23.82
CA ALA A 456 -22.64 -45.82 22.51
C ALA A 456 -22.66 -44.79 21.38
N GLU A 457 -21.78 -44.95 20.40
CA GLU A 457 -21.74 -44.13 19.15
C GLU A 457 -22.97 -44.43 18.30
N PHE A 458 -23.55 -45.61 18.45
CA PHE A 458 -24.74 -46.12 17.72
C PHE A 458 -25.77 -46.65 18.69
N THR A 459 -27.04 -46.33 18.44
CA THR A 459 -28.20 -47.06 18.98
C THR A 459 -28.72 -47.97 17.90
N VAL A 460 -28.86 -49.25 18.20
CA VAL A 460 -29.27 -50.27 17.21
C VAL A 460 -30.68 -50.73 17.55
N ASP A 461 -31.61 -50.44 16.66
CA ASP A 461 -32.98 -50.95 16.71
C ASP A 461 -33.12 -52.14 15.76
N ARG A 462 -33.85 -53.17 16.18
CA ARG A 462 -34.06 -54.40 15.41
C ARG A 462 -35.56 -54.57 15.18
N ILE A 463 -35.94 -54.70 13.94
CA ILE A 463 -37.34 -54.94 13.57
C ILE A 463 -37.46 -56.07 12.53
N GLY A 464 -38.60 -56.75 12.55
CA GLY A 464 -38.98 -57.70 11.49
C GLY A 464 -39.51 -56.96 10.24
N TYR A 465 -39.45 -57.60 9.07
CA TYR A 465 -40.06 -57.05 7.86
C TYR A 465 -41.54 -56.75 8.00
N SER A 466 -42.26 -57.53 8.82
CA SER A 466 -43.68 -57.29 9.13
C SER A 466 -43.97 -55.96 9.79
N ASP A 467 -43.01 -55.48 10.57
CA ASP A 467 -43.16 -54.26 11.39
C ASP A 467 -42.63 -53.01 10.70
N LEU A 468 -41.94 -53.18 9.54
CA LEU A 468 -41.38 -52.07 8.78
C LEU A 468 -42.42 -51.03 8.34
N ALA A 469 -43.65 -51.42 8.13
CA ALA A 469 -44.77 -50.53 7.74
C ALA A 469 -45.24 -49.59 8.86
N VAL A 470 -44.85 -49.88 10.11
CA VAL A 470 -45.27 -49.09 11.30
C VAL A 470 -44.21 -48.01 11.66
N VAL A 471 -42.98 -48.17 11.16
CA VAL A 471 -41.89 -47.17 11.38
C VAL A 471 -42.03 -46.06 10.37
N ARG A 472 -42.67 -44.99 10.78
CA ARG A 472 -42.76 -43.68 10.03
C ARG A 472 -42.10 -42.58 10.83
#